data_077f8bfdf373ac40517cbd9b661596fb
#
_entry.id   077f8bfdf373ac40517cbd9b661596fb
#
_cell.length_a   1.000
_cell.length_b   1.000
_cell.length_c   1.000
_cell.angle_alpha   90.00
_cell.angle_beta   90.00
_cell.angle_gamma   90.00
#
_symmetry.space_group_name_H-M   'P 1'
#
loop_
_entity.id
_entity.type
_entity.pdbx_description
1 polymer ?
#
loop_
_entity_poly.entity_id
_entity_poly.type
_entity_poly.pdbx_seq_one_letter_code
_entity_poly.pdbx_strand_id
1 'polypeptide(L)'
;DIEFADGCLIRLYDYYLDNPSNITYGRNSLAFDIDQKLQKSPLPIYLQDMRGWRGDTKYTIAGLLRRIEDNKDIVGDDITLPAGLGEVGVRNIRCIRLKHISDAKGVESYKLQREKIFYVENGLALGYENESFLRTDCQLPALAPYLLCYIDMSDISVELANLFHAGREEFAHTDDYRTLKDRLKTFFENEIFEKWDKEYQ
;
A
#
# COMPACT_ATOMS: atom_id res chain seq x y z
N ASP A 1 -18.28 -28.10 -7.19
CA ASP A 1 -17.00 -28.58 -7.76
C ASP A 1 -16.39 -27.40 -8.53
N ILE A 2 -15.13 -27.09 -8.21
CA ILE A 2 -14.36 -26.09 -8.93
C ILE A 2 -13.52 -26.88 -9.94
N GLU A 3 -13.84 -26.77 -11.23
CA GLU A 3 -12.97 -27.29 -12.29
C GLU A 3 -11.76 -26.35 -12.42
N PHE A 4 -10.59 -26.89 -12.10
CA PHE A 4 -9.30 -26.24 -12.31
C PHE A 4 -8.66 -26.82 -13.57
N ALA A 5 -8.51 -25.99 -14.60
CA ALA A 5 -7.71 -26.37 -15.76
C ALA A 5 -6.20 -26.19 -15.45
N ASP A 6 -5.83 -25.05 -14.86
CA ASP A 6 -4.46 -24.70 -14.49
C ASP A 6 -4.46 -23.80 -13.24
N GLY A 7 -3.44 -23.91 -12.40
CA GLY A 7 -3.28 -23.04 -11.25
C GLY A 7 -2.91 -23.76 -9.95
N CYS A 8 -3.00 -23.04 -8.84
CA CYS A 8 -2.78 -23.58 -7.49
C CYS A 8 -4.02 -23.36 -6.64
N LEU A 9 -4.49 -24.43 -5.97
CA LEU A 9 -5.58 -24.35 -5.01
C LEU A 9 -5.03 -24.60 -3.61
N ILE A 10 -5.20 -23.60 -2.73
CA ILE A 10 -4.86 -23.73 -1.31
C ILE A 10 -6.16 -23.76 -0.52
N ARG A 11 -6.38 -24.84 0.25
CA ARG A 11 -7.51 -24.95 1.17
C ARG A 11 -7.00 -24.89 2.60
N LEU A 12 -7.53 -23.95 3.37
CA LEU A 12 -7.24 -23.81 4.80
C LEU A 12 -8.43 -24.40 5.58
N TYR A 13 -8.16 -25.46 6.34
CA TYR A 13 -9.14 -26.09 7.22
C TYR A 13 -8.86 -25.68 8.65
N ASP A 14 -9.91 -25.40 9.41
CA ASP A 14 -9.85 -25.05 10.83
C ASP A 14 -8.80 -23.98 11.18
N TYR A 15 -8.57 -23.08 10.22
CA TYR A 15 -7.62 -21.99 10.40
C TYR A 15 -8.21 -20.94 11.35
N TYR A 16 -7.51 -20.71 12.44
CA TYR A 16 -7.89 -19.69 13.41
C TYR A 16 -7.51 -18.30 12.87
N LEU A 17 -8.51 -17.45 12.73
CA LEU A 17 -8.33 -16.04 12.45
C LEU A 17 -8.67 -15.27 13.73
N ASP A 18 -7.82 -14.34 14.15
CA ASP A 18 -8.04 -13.51 15.33
C ASP A 18 -9.36 -12.72 15.25
N ASN A 19 -9.79 -12.43 14.04
CA ASN A 19 -11.08 -11.78 13.79
C ASN A 19 -11.84 -12.51 12.67
N PRO A 20 -12.53 -13.63 12.99
CA PRO A 20 -13.12 -14.52 12.01
C PRO A 20 -14.37 -13.98 11.31
N SER A 21 -14.85 -12.79 11.64
CA SER A 21 -16.14 -12.31 11.14
C SER A 21 -16.15 -12.09 9.63
N ASN A 22 -15.02 -11.70 9.01
CA ASN A 22 -14.97 -11.37 7.58
C ASN A 22 -13.70 -11.87 6.90
N ILE A 23 -13.84 -12.81 5.96
CA ILE A 23 -12.72 -13.23 5.10
C ILE A 23 -12.65 -12.36 3.85
N THR A 24 -13.78 -12.04 3.24
CA THR A 24 -13.85 -11.41 1.92
C THR A 24 -14.31 -9.96 1.94
N TYR A 25 -14.87 -9.47 3.05
CA TYR A 25 -15.49 -8.15 3.09
C TYR A 25 -15.05 -7.32 4.29
N GLY A 26 -14.80 -6.02 4.05
CA GLY A 26 -14.47 -5.04 5.09
C GLY A 26 -12.97 -4.85 5.30
N ARG A 27 -12.62 -3.79 6.06
CA ARG A 27 -11.23 -3.38 6.28
C ARG A 27 -10.40 -4.33 7.14
N ASN A 28 -11.05 -5.10 7.98
CA ASN A 28 -10.40 -6.09 8.83
C ASN A 28 -10.61 -7.50 8.26
N SER A 29 -10.75 -7.61 6.94
CA SER A 29 -10.87 -8.89 6.27
C SER A 29 -9.53 -9.40 5.80
N LEU A 30 -9.40 -10.72 5.70
CA LEU A 30 -8.22 -11.36 5.11
C LEU A 30 -7.97 -10.86 3.67
N ALA A 31 -9.03 -10.64 2.89
CA ALA A 31 -8.93 -10.08 1.54
C ALA A 31 -8.25 -8.70 1.53
N PHE A 32 -8.64 -7.84 2.46
CA PHE A 32 -8.08 -6.51 2.58
C PHE A 32 -6.59 -6.55 2.97
N ASP A 33 -6.23 -7.38 3.94
CA ASP A 33 -4.84 -7.55 4.38
C ASP A 33 -3.94 -8.08 3.27
N ILE A 34 -4.45 -9.04 2.48
CA ILE A 34 -3.70 -9.55 1.33
C ILE A 34 -3.57 -8.48 0.24
N ASP A 35 -4.64 -7.73 -0.08
CA ASP A 35 -4.59 -6.64 -1.06
C ASP A 35 -3.56 -5.55 -0.68
N GLN A 36 -3.39 -5.28 0.61
CA GLN A 36 -2.38 -4.33 1.06
C GLN A 36 -0.95 -4.86 0.96
N LYS A 37 -0.75 -6.13 1.24
CA LYS A 37 0.57 -6.78 1.13
C LYS A 37 0.96 -7.05 -0.33
N LEU A 38 0.00 -7.41 -1.16
CA LEU A 38 0.16 -7.54 -2.60
C LEU A 38 -0.30 -6.25 -3.27
N GLN A 39 0.60 -5.30 -3.48
CA GLN A 39 0.28 -4.03 -4.12
C GLN A 39 -0.15 -4.21 -5.58
N LYS A 40 0.45 -5.17 -6.27
CA LYS A 40 0.12 -5.52 -7.66
C LYS A 40 0.34 -7.01 -7.87
N SER A 41 -0.71 -7.80 -7.83
CA SER A 41 -0.59 -9.24 -8.07
C SER A 41 -0.29 -9.52 -9.54
N PRO A 42 0.77 -10.29 -9.85
CA PRO A 42 1.08 -10.69 -11.22
C PRO A 42 0.09 -11.72 -11.78
N LEU A 43 -0.58 -12.45 -10.92
CA LEU A 43 -1.57 -13.49 -11.26
C LEU A 43 -2.90 -13.20 -10.58
N PRO A 44 -4.04 -13.55 -11.19
CA PRO A 44 -5.33 -13.44 -10.53
C PRO A 44 -5.40 -14.40 -9.33
N ILE A 45 -5.74 -13.86 -8.17
CA ILE A 45 -5.93 -14.61 -6.94
C ILE A 45 -7.41 -14.53 -6.55
N TYR A 46 -8.04 -15.68 -6.41
CA TYR A 46 -9.43 -15.78 -6.00
C TYR A 46 -9.50 -16.29 -4.56
N LEU A 47 -10.14 -15.50 -3.71
CA LEU A 47 -10.41 -15.89 -2.33
C LEU A 47 -11.89 -16.25 -2.22
N GLN A 48 -12.19 -17.41 -1.63
CA GLN A 48 -13.56 -17.84 -1.39
C GLN A 48 -13.74 -18.27 0.07
N ASP A 49 -14.73 -17.71 0.74
CA ASP A 49 -15.15 -18.16 2.06
C ASP A 49 -16.13 -19.35 1.92
N MET A 50 -15.71 -20.50 2.39
CA MET A 50 -16.49 -21.77 2.31
C MET A 50 -17.27 -22.07 3.59
N ARG A 51 -17.33 -21.17 4.57
CA ARG A 51 -17.98 -21.39 5.86
C ARG A 51 -19.51 -21.36 5.82
N GLY A 52 -20.12 -21.23 4.65
CA GLY A 52 -21.58 -21.27 4.50
C GLY A 52 -22.33 -20.01 4.93
N TRP A 53 -21.64 -18.88 5.02
CA TRP A 53 -22.25 -17.59 5.33
C TRP A 53 -23.18 -17.09 4.21
N ARG A 54 -24.17 -16.31 4.59
CA ARG A 54 -25.06 -15.66 3.61
C ARG A 54 -24.33 -14.43 3.01
N GLY A 55 -24.27 -14.35 1.68
CA GLY A 55 -23.70 -13.22 0.96
C GLY A 55 -22.67 -13.61 -0.09
N ASP A 56 -22.03 -12.64 -0.66
CA ASP A 56 -20.95 -12.85 -1.63
C ASP A 56 -19.70 -13.34 -0.89
N THR A 57 -19.38 -14.60 -1.11
CA THR A 57 -18.27 -15.29 -0.46
C THR A 57 -17.02 -15.33 -1.34
N LYS A 58 -17.08 -14.70 -2.51
CA LYS A 58 -15.98 -14.66 -3.48
C LYS A 58 -15.39 -13.26 -3.56
N TYR A 59 -14.08 -13.22 -3.66
CA TYR A 59 -13.34 -11.98 -3.79
C TYR A 59 -12.11 -12.18 -4.67
N THR A 60 -11.86 -11.22 -5.57
CA THR A 60 -10.67 -11.22 -6.41
C THR A 60 -9.64 -10.26 -5.81
N ILE A 61 -8.48 -10.79 -5.46
CA ILE A 61 -7.36 -10.01 -4.97
C ILE A 61 -6.60 -9.48 -6.18
N ALA A 62 -6.61 -8.16 -6.34
CA ALA A 62 -5.90 -7.46 -7.41
C ALA A 62 -4.64 -6.75 -6.89
N GLY A 63 -4.64 -6.41 -5.61
CA GLY A 63 -3.67 -5.55 -4.97
C GLY A 63 -4.11 -4.08 -4.91
N LEU A 64 -3.68 -3.39 -3.87
CA LEU A 64 -4.12 -2.02 -3.61
C LEU A 64 -3.77 -1.08 -4.76
N LEU A 65 -2.52 -1.10 -5.22
CA LEU A 65 -2.07 -0.25 -6.32
C LEU A 65 -2.86 -0.53 -7.59
N ARG A 66 -3.09 -1.79 -7.92
CA ARG A 66 -3.88 -2.18 -9.09
C ARG A 66 -5.31 -1.65 -9.04
N ARG A 67 -5.96 -1.74 -7.87
CA ARG A 67 -7.32 -1.21 -7.67
C ARG A 67 -7.39 0.29 -7.88
N ILE A 68 -6.38 1.02 -7.45
CA ILE A 68 -6.29 2.47 -7.65
C ILE A 68 -6.07 2.77 -9.14
N GLU A 69 -5.18 2.04 -9.81
CA GLU A 69 -4.93 2.19 -11.25
C GLU A 69 -6.18 1.91 -12.10
N ASP A 70 -6.97 0.92 -11.69
CA ASP A 70 -8.21 0.54 -12.40
C ASP A 70 -9.36 1.51 -12.12
N ASN A 71 -9.32 2.25 -11.01
CA ASN A 71 -10.35 3.22 -10.61
C ASN A 71 -9.87 4.68 -10.77
N LYS A 72 -9.74 5.11 -12.02
CA LYS A 72 -9.27 6.47 -12.35
C LYS A 72 -10.17 7.59 -11.83
N ASP A 73 -11.42 7.28 -11.49
CA ASP A 73 -12.36 8.28 -10.99
C ASP A 73 -11.96 8.83 -9.62
N ILE A 74 -11.21 8.06 -8.83
CA ILE A 74 -10.73 8.48 -7.50
C ILE A 74 -9.37 9.17 -7.54
N VAL A 75 -8.63 9.07 -8.64
CA VAL A 75 -7.29 9.65 -8.78
C VAL A 75 -7.38 11.11 -9.21
N GLY A 76 -6.79 12.00 -8.44
CA GLY A 76 -6.59 13.41 -8.80
C GLY A 76 -5.35 13.58 -9.65
N ASP A 77 -4.22 13.17 -9.12
CA ASP A 77 -2.92 13.20 -9.80
C ASP A 77 -2.14 11.92 -9.54
N ASP A 78 -1.31 11.55 -10.48
CA ASP A 78 -0.41 10.39 -10.41
C ASP A 78 0.92 10.80 -11.04
N ILE A 79 1.94 10.96 -10.22
CA ILE A 79 3.25 11.42 -10.66
C ILE A 79 4.34 10.48 -10.16
N THR A 80 5.37 10.34 -10.96
CA THR A 80 6.60 9.65 -10.56
C THR A 80 7.73 10.67 -10.56
N LEU A 81 8.38 10.83 -9.43
CA LEU A 81 9.44 11.80 -9.22
C LEU A 81 10.76 11.07 -8.92
N PRO A 82 11.89 11.60 -9.40
CA PRO A 82 13.20 11.09 -9.00
C PRO A 82 13.39 11.30 -7.50
N ALA A 83 13.72 10.24 -6.80
CA ALA A 83 13.85 10.29 -5.34
C ALA A 83 15.14 11.00 -4.87
N GLY A 84 16.15 11.05 -5.71
CA GLY A 84 17.48 11.52 -5.29
C GLY A 84 18.16 10.62 -4.27
N LEU A 85 17.69 9.38 -4.12
CA LEU A 85 18.11 8.41 -3.11
C LEU A 85 18.89 7.23 -3.72
N GLY A 86 19.63 7.48 -4.81
CA GLY A 86 20.36 6.44 -5.54
C GLY A 86 21.40 5.69 -4.69
N GLU A 87 21.94 6.33 -3.65
CA GLU A 87 22.89 5.70 -2.72
C GLU A 87 22.26 4.54 -1.92
N VAL A 88 20.96 4.62 -1.65
CA VAL A 88 20.18 3.55 -0.99
C VAL A 88 19.37 2.70 -1.98
N GLY A 89 19.60 2.88 -3.28
CA GLY A 89 18.96 2.09 -4.33
C GLY A 89 17.54 2.52 -4.69
N VAL A 90 17.03 3.63 -4.12
CA VAL A 90 15.71 4.17 -4.47
C VAL A 90 15.85 5.22 -5.56
N ARG A 91 15.37 4.91 -6.76
CA ARG A 91 15.47 5.82 -7.91
C ARG A 91 14.29 6.78 -7.98
N ASN A 92 13.09 6.26 -7.84
CA ASN A 92 11.87 7.00 -8.04
C ASN A 92 10.85 6.73 -6.91
N ILE A 93 10.04 7.74 -6.65
CA ILE A 93 8.87 7.64 -5.78
C ILE A 93 7.65 8.00 -6.62
N ARG A 94 6.70 7.09 -6.70
CA ARG A 94 5.40 7.35 -7.31
C ARG A 94 4.46 7.86 -6.24
N CYS A 95 3.88 9.02 -6.46
CA CYS A 95 2.93 9.67 -5.57
C CYS A 95 1.57 9.77 -6.28
N ILE A 96 0.54 9.23 -5.66
CA ILE A 96 -0.84 9.27 -6.14
C ILE A 96 -1.64 10.14 -5.18
N ARG A 97 -2.14 11.25 -5.67
CA ARG A 97 -3.08 12.11 -4.96
C ARG A 97 -4.49 11.66 -5.28
N LEU A 98 -5.26 11.31 -4.26
CA LEU A 98 -6.67 11.01 -4.40
C LEU A 98 -7.48 12.32 -4.48
N LYS A 99 -8.59 12.31 -5.20
CA LYS A 99 -9.55 13.40 -5.21
C LYS A 99 -10.16 13.64 -3.84
N HIS A 100 -10.69 14.82 -3.60
CA HIS A 100 -11.46 15.07 -2.38
C HIS A 100 -12.70 14.19 -2.33
N ILE A 101 -13.18 13.84 -1.13
CA ILE A 101 -14.36 12.96 -0.94
C ILE A 101 -15.61 13.51 -1.65
N SER A 102 -15.77 14.85 -1.68
CA SER A 102 -16.88 15.49 -2.39
C SER A 102 -16.86 15.25 -3.90
N ASP A 103 -15.68 14.98 -4.46
CA ASP A 103 -15.44 14.97 -5.89
C ASP A 103 -15.46 13.57 -6.51
N ALA A 104 -15.33 12.54 -5.67
CA ALA A 104 -15.32 11.15 -6.17
C ALA A 104 -15.84 10.13 -5.15
N LYS A 105 -16.76 9.28 -5.59
CA LYS A 105 -17.23 8.14 -4.79
C LYS A 105 -16.11 7.10 -4.62
N GLY A 106 -16.03 6.53 -3.43
CA GLY A 106 -15.07 5.46 -3.13
C GLY A 106 -13.72 5.93 -2.59
N VAL A 107 -13.40 7.23 -2.66
CA VAL A 107 -12.18 7.79 -2.05
C VAL A 107 -12.13 7.56 -0.55
N GLU A 108 -13.28 7.57 0.12
CA GLU A 108 -13.37 7.43 1.58
C GLU A 108 -12.70 6.16 2.10
N SER A 109 -12.82 5.04 1.40
CA SER A 109 -12.19 3.79 1.80
C SER A 109 -10.66 3.87 1.81
N TYR A 110 -10.07 4.59 0.87
CA TYR A 110 -8.63 4.81 0.76
C TYR A 110 -8.15 5.92 1.70
N LYS A 111 -8.95 6.98 1.92
CA LYS A 111 -8.65 8.04 2.88
C LYS A 111 -8.48 7.48 4.29
N LEU A 112 -9.31 6.54 4.69
CA LEU A 112 -9.28 5.95 6.02
C LEU A 112 -8.21 4.88 6.19
N GLN A 113 -7.45 4.56 5.15
CA GLN A 113 -6.30 3.68 5.23
C GLN A 113 -5.20 4.36 6.04
N ARG A 114 -4.58 3.62 6.98
CA ARG A 114 -3.53 4.16 7.84
C ARG A 114 -2.17 4.18 7.15
N GLU A 115 -1.89 3.14 6.38
CA GLU A 115 -0.68 2.97 5.60
C GLU A 115 -0.74 3.87 4.37
N LYS A 116 0.25 4.74 4.20
CA LYS A 116 0.28 5.75 3.14
C LYS A 116 1.47 5.67 2.22
N ILE A 117 2.60 5.20 2.73
CA ILE A 117 3.82 5.02 1.96
C ILE A 117 4.16 3.54 1.98
N PHE A 118 4.33 2.94 0.81
CA PHE A 118 4.64 1.52 0.65
C PHE A 118 6.02 1.36 0.03
N TYR A 119 6.84 0.54 0.67
CA TYR A 119 8.10 0.07 0.10
C TYR A 119 7.81 -1.19 -0.70
N VAL A 120 7.97 -1.14 -2.01
CA VAL A 120 7.46 -2.18 -2.91
C VAL A 120 8.59 -2.81 -3.71
N GLU A 121 8.65 -4.13 -3.68
CA GLU A 121 9.51 -4.94 -4.54
C GLU A 121 8.68 -5.96 -5.29
N ASN A 122 8.77 -5.98 -6.61
CA ASN A 122 8.05 -6.92 -7.47
C ASN A 122 6.52 -7.00 -7.19
N GLY A 123 5.92 -5.87 -6.82
CA GLY A 123 4.49 -5.79 -6.49
C GLY A 123 4.11 -6.23 -5.08
N LEU A 124 5.09 -6.66 -4.27
CA LEU A 124 4.91 -7.00 -2.86
C LEU A 124 5.32 -5.81 -1.97
N ALA A 125 4.48 -5.43 -1.04
CA ALA A 125 4.86 -4.47 -0.01
C ALA A 125 5.78 -5.17 1.01
N LEU A 126 7.02 -4.70 1.09
CA LEU A 126 8.00 -5.12 2.09
C LEU A 126 7.75 -4.45 3.43
N GLY A 127 7.20 -3.24 3.38
CA GLY A 127 6.90 -2.44 4.55
C GLY A 127 6.12 -1.18 4.19
N TYR A 128 5.79 -0.37 5.19
CA TYR A 128 5.00 0.84 4.99
C TYR A 128 5.30 1.90 6.07
N GLU A 129 4.96 3.16 5.75
CA GLU A 129 4.81 4.23 6.72
C GLU A 129 3.36 4.64 6.86
N ASN A 130 2.99 4.97 8.10
CA ASN A 130 1.63 5.39 8.43
C ASN A 130 1.38 6.86 8.04
N GLU A 131 0.11 7.22 7.96
CA GLU A 131 -0.32 8.61 7.75
C GLU A 131 0.32 9.59 8.74
N SER A 132 0.60 9.16 9.98
CA SER A 132 1.26 10.00 10.98
C SER A 132 2.63 10.52 10.53
N PHE A 133 3.40 9.72 9.78
CA PHE A 133 4.67 10.16 9.23
C PHE A 133 4.50 11.34 8.25
N LEU A 134 3.54 11.23 7.33
CA LEU A 134 3.24 12.34 6.41
C LEU A 134 2.71 13.57 7.16
N ARG A 135 1.84 13.36 8.14
CA ARG A 135 1.17 14.43 8.85
C ARG A 135 2.10 15.20 9.79
N THR A 136 2.93 14.48 10.54
CA THR A 136 3.75 15.02 11.62
C THR A 136 5.18 15.29 11.17
N ASP A 137 5.84 14.28 10.59
CA ASP A 137 7.26 14.37 10.23
C ASP A 137 7.47 15.15 8.93
N CYS A 138 6.62 14.94 7.93
CA CYS A 138 6.68 15.63 6.63
C CYS A 138 5.86 16.92 6.57
N GLN A 139 5.14 17.28 7.64
CA GLN A 139 4.34 18.51 7.76
C GLN A 139 3.27 18.67 6.66
N LEU A 140 2.62 17.56 6.25
CA LEU A 140 1.57 17.53 5.24
C LEU A 140 0.19 17.17 5.83
N PRO A 141 -0.32 17.87 6.86
CA PRO A 141 -1.52 17.45 7.58
C PRO A 141 -2.79 17.43 6.73
N ALA A 142 -2.92 18.36 5.79
CA ALA A 142 -4.08 18.45 4.92
C ALA A 142 -4.06 17.39 3.81
N LEU A 143 -2.89 17.12 3.23
CA LEU A 143 -2.70 16.20 2.13
C LEU A 143 -2.59 14.72 2.59
N ALA A 144 -2.05 14.47 3.76
CA ALA A 144 -1.75 13.11 4.26
C ALA A 144 -2.89 12.09 4.09
N PRO A 145 -4.18 12.43 4.34
CA PRO A 145 -5.28 11.49 4.13
C PRO A 145 -5.47 11.07 2.68
N TYR A 146 -5.09 11.93 1.73
CA TYR A 146 -5.33 11.78 0.29
C TYR A 146 -4.09 11.34 -0.49
N LEU A 147 -2.94 11.19 0.17
CA LEU A 147 -1.69 10.82 -0.48
C LEU A 147 -1.38 9.33 -0.29
N LEU A 148 -1.04 8.68 -1.40
CA LEU A 148 -0.51 7.31 -1.40
C LEU A 148 0.81 7.33 -2.18
N CYS A 149 1.86 6.78 -1.59
CA CYS A 149 3.18 6.78 -2.18
C CYS A 149 3.73 5.36 -2.29
N TYR A 150 4.41 5.09 -3.40
CA TYR A 150 5.05 3.82 -3.70
C TYR A 150 6.52 4.06 -4.00
N ILE A 151 7.36 3.44 -3.19
CA ILE A 151 8.81 3.49 -3.27
C ILE A 151 9.27 2.17 -3.87
N ASP A 152 9.83 2.24 -5.08
CA ASP A 152 10.38 1.06 -5.74
C ASP A 152 11.70 0.66 -5.09
N MET A 153 11.71 -0.54 -4.53
CA MET A 153 12.83 -1.12 -3.81
C MET A 153 13.59 -2.18 -4.62
N SER A 154 13.33 -2.27 -5.92
CA SER A 154 13.93 -3.32 -6.77
C SER A 154 15.45 -3.21 -6.93
N ASP A 155 16.03 -2.05 -6.70
CA ASP A 155 17.46 -1.77 -6.85
C ASP A 155 18.16 -1.53 -5.49
N ILE A 156 17.52 -1.85 -4.36
CA ILE A 156 18.15 -1.65 -3.04
C ILE A 156 19.32 -2.60 -2.80
N SER A 157 20.25 -2.18 -1.94
CA SER A 157 21.36 -3.04 -1.55
C SER A 157 20.88 -4.26 -0.77
N VAL A 158 21.65 -5.35 -0.80
CA VAL A 158 21.32 -6.58 -0.07
C VAL A 158 21.24 -6.33 1.43
N GLU A 159 22.07 -5.45 1.96
CA GLU A 159 22.07 -5.05 3.36
C GLU A 159 20.75 -4.39 3.74
N LEU A 160 20.29 -3.45 2.94
CA LEU A 160 19.02 -2.75 3.17
C LEU A 160 17.82 -3.69 2.96
N ALA A 161 17.87 -4.57 1.95
CA ALA A 161 16.86 -5.60 1.72
C ALA A 161 16.68 -6.52 2.93
N ASN A 162 17.77 -6.92 3.57
CA ASN A 162 17.73 -7.76 4.77
C ASN A 162 17.01 -7.08 5.95
N LEU A 163 17.09 -5.76 6.07
CA LEU A 163 16.36 -5.01 7.10
C LEU A 163 14.84 -5.13 6.91
N PHE A 164 14.38 -5.12 5.67
CA PHE A 164 12.96 -5.29 5.34
C PHE A 164 12.48 -6.76 5.47
N HIS A 165 13.38 -7.73 5.28
CA HIS A 165 13.03 -9.15 5.36
C HIS A 165 13.01 -9.70 6.79
N ALA A 166 13.78 -9.12 7.73
CA ALA A 166 13.89 -9.59 9.10
C ALA A 166 12.61 -9.38 9.94
N GLY A 167 11.77 -8.43 9.56
CA GLY A 167 10.46 -8.21 10.18
C GLY A 167 9.55 -7.48 9.22
N ARG A 168 8.66 -8.20 8.56
CA ARG A 168 7.75 -7.65 7.54
C ARG A 168 6.76 -6.60 8.06
N GLU A 169 6.68 -6.39 9.36
CA GLU A 169 5.72 -5.49 10.01
C GLU A 169 6.38 -4.41 10.86
N GLU A 170 7.64 -4.59 11.26
CA GLU A 170 8.40 -3.59 12.01
C GLU A 170 9.78 -3.41 11.38
N PHE A 171 10.01 -2.24 10.82
CA PHE A 171 11.34 -1.86 10.38
C PHE A 171 12.29 -1.83 11.59
N ALA A 172 13.37 -2.57 11.51
CA ALA A 172 14.42 -2.47 12.51
C ALA A 172 14.87 -0.99 12.61
N HIS A 173 14.96 -0.45 13.80
CA HIS A 173 15.43 0.91 14.08
C HIS A 173 16.95 1.02 13.86
N THR A 174 17.39 0.79 12.63
CA THR A 174 18.80 0.93 12.22
C THR A 174 19.10 2.35 11.79
N ASP A 175 20.37 2.73 11.78
CA ASP A 175 20.80 4.06 11.31
C ASP A 175 20.49 4.25 9.82
N ASP A 176 20.55 3.20 9.03
CA ASP A 176 20.20 3.23 7.60
C ASP A 176 18.72 3.55 7.39
N TYR A 177 17.85 2.96 8.20
CA TYR A 177 16.41 3.27 8.14
C TYR A 177 16.12 4.71 8.56
N ARG A 178 16.79 5.21 9.61
CA ARG A 178 16.66 6.63 10.01
C ARG A 178 17.10 7.55 8.88
N THR A 179 18.23 7.25 8.26
CA THR A 179 18.74 8.00 7.11
C THR A 179 17.73 7.99 5.95
N LEU A 180 17.15 6.84 5.64
CA LEU A 180 16.10 6.74 4.61
C LEU A 180 14.89 7.62 4.97
N LYS A 181 14.42 7.56 6.21
CA LYS A 181 13.28 8.40 6.67
C LYS A 181 13.57 9.89 6.60
N ASP A 182 14.75 10.33 7.03
CA ASP A 182 15.13 11.75 6.98
C ASP A 182 15.18 12.26 5.54
N ARG A 183 15.67 11.45 4.62
CA ARG A 183 15.70 11.79 3.20
C ARG A 183 14.31 11.80 2.57
N LEU A 184 13.45 10.84 2.94
CA LEU A 184 12.04 10.85 2.51
C LEU A 184 11.32 12.09 3.02
N LYS A 185 11.55 12.49 4.27
CA LYS A 185 11.02 13.73 4.82
C LYS A 185 11.42 14.92 3.97
N THR A 186 12.72 15.08 3.69
CA THR A 186 13.23 16.15 2.84
C THR A 186 12.61 16.13 1.43
N PHE A 187 12.42 14.94 0.86
CA PHE A 187 11.76 14.79 -0.43
C PHE A 187 10.31 15.27 -0.39
N PHE A 188 9.53 14.88 0.61
CA PHE A 188 8.13 15.29 0.73
C PHE A 188 7.99 16.79 0.99
N GLU A 189 8.86 17.38 1.82
CA GLU A 189 8.87 18.81 2.10
C GLU A 189 9.20 19.62 0.84
N ASN A 190 10.15 19.20 0.02
CA ASN A 190 10.59 19.96 -1.14
C ASN A 190 9.71 19.75 -2.38
N GLU A 191 9.34 18.50 -2.66
CA GLU A 191 8.70 18.16 -3.92
C GLU A 191 7.16 18.13 -3.84
N ILE A 192 6.62 17.71 -2.70
CA ILE A 192 5.18 17.47 -2.56
C ILE A 192 4.47 18.65 -1.89
N PHE A 193 5.07 19.24 -0.86
CA PHE A 193 4.51 20.40 -0.17
C PHE A 193 4.26 21.56 -1.14
N GLU A 194 5.28 21.95 -1.90
CA GLU A 194 5.18 23.04 -2.86
C GLU A 194 4.12 22.78 -3.94
N LYS A 195 3.95 21.53 -4.33
CA LYS A 195 3.13 21.14 -5.48
C LYS A 195 1.66 20.96 -5.13
N TRP A 196 1.35 20.36 -3.98
CA TRP A 196 -0.01 19.92 -3.66
C TRP A 196 -0.57 20.41 -2.34
N ASP A 197 0.22 20.60 -1.30
CA ASP A 197 -0.33 20.94 0.01
C ASP A 197 -0.99 22.32 0.02
N LYS A 198 -0.47 23.26 -0.78
CA LYS A 198 -1.06 24.61 -0.95
C LYS A 198 -2.48 24.61 -1.52
N GLU A 199 -2.87 23.56 -2.23
CA GLU A 199 -4.22 23.44 -2.81
C GLU A 199 -5.26 22.94 -1.77
N TYR A 200 -4.80 22.36 -0.66
CA TYR A 200 -5.65 21.78 0.39
C TYR A 200 -5.78 22.65 1.65
N GLN A 201 -5.06 23.77 1.72
CA GLN A 201 -5.17 24.77 2.79
C GLN A 201 -6.26 25.81 2.47
#